data_0c4aab571c4aa8cb8a4ad0cce75711c5
#
_entry.id   0c4aab571c4aa8cb8a4ad0cce75711c5
#
_cell.length_a   1.000
_cell.length_b   1.000
_cell.length_c   1.000
_cell.angle_alpha   90.00
_cell.angle_beta   90.00
_cell.angle_gamma   90.00
#
_symmetry.space_group_name_H-M   'P 1'
#
loop_
_entity.id
_entity.type
_entity.pdbx_description
1 polymer ?
#
loop_
_entity_poly.entity_id
_entity_poly.type
_entity_poly.pdbx_seq_one_letter_code
_entity_poly.pdbx_strand_id
1 'polypeptide(L)'
;MLTYGAYGGRFVPETLVAPVAELEAAYFAARRDPAFEQELIRLLQHWVGRPTALYEAQRFAAEIGVGRVFLKREDLAHTGAHKINNALGQALLAKRCLLYTSDAADE
;
A
#
# COMPACT_ATOMS: atom_id res chain seq x y z
N MET A 1 8.83 -17.84 -2.92
CA MET A 1 9.45 -17.05 -1.84
C MET A 1 10.19 -15.87 -2.45
N LEU A 2 9.93 -14.68 -1.95
CA LEU A 2 10.55 -13.45 -2.47
C LEU A 2 11.92 -13.22 -1.84
N THR A 3 12.93 -13.04 -2.68
CA THR A 3 14.27 -12.63 -2.28
C THR A 3 14.69 -11.37 -3.05
N TYR A 4 15.53 -10.56 -2.42
CA TYR A 4 16.07 -9.32 -2.97
C TYR A 4 17.59 -9.40 -2.87
N GLY A 5 18.22 -10.07 -3.83
CA GLY A 5 19.64 -10.44 -3.75
C GLY A 5 19.90 -11.40 -2.57
N ALA A 6 20.78 -11.00 -1.67
CA ALA A 6 21.11 -11.79 -0.46
C ALA A 6 20.08 -11.63 0.68
N TYR A 7 19.06 -10.78 0.51
CA TYR A 7 18.08 -10.46 1.52
C TYR A 7 16.71 -11.01 1.19
N GLY A 8 15.83 -11.05 2.17
CA GLY A 8 14.47 -11.54 2.02
C GLY A 8 14.30 -12.96 2.55
N GLY A 9 13.29 -13.64 2.05
CA GLY A 9 12.91 -14.97 2.50
C GLY A 9 11.71 -14.94 3.42
N ARG A 10 11.39 -16.10 3.97
CA ARG A 10 10.22 -16.30 4.82
C ARG A 10 10.63 -17.03 6.10
N PHE A 11 10.67 -16.30 7.20
CA PHE A 11 11.07 -16.79 8.51
C PHE A 11 9.90 -16.70 9.47
N VAL A 12 8.95 -17.60 9.32
CA VAL A 12 7.71 -17.65 10.11
C VAL A 12 7.58 -19.01 10.78
N PRO A 13 6.81 -19.11 11.91
CA PRO A 13 6.45 -20.40 12.49
C PRO A 13 5.80 -21.33 11.45
N GLU A 14 6.01 -22.63 11.58
CA GLU A 14 5.52 -23.62 10.63
C GLU A 14 3.99 -23.55 10.41
N THR A 15 3.24 -23.22 11.46
CA THR A 15 1.79 -23.03 11.40
C THR A 15 1.35 -21.89 10.48
N LEU A 16 2.23 -20.92 10.20
CA LEU A 16 1.95 -19.77 9.33
C LEU A 16 2.47 -19.96 7.89
N VAL A 17 3.18 -21.01 7.59
CA VAL A 17 3.78 -21.23 6.25
C VAL A 17 2.69 -21.33 5.19
N ALA A 18 1.67 -22.16 5.39
CA ALA A 18 0.59 -22.33 4.43
C ALA A 18 -0.26 -21.05 4.25
N PRO A 19 -0.73 -20.36 5.32
CA PRO A 19 -1.43 -19.07 5.17
C PRO A 19 -0.62 -17.99 4.47
N VAL A 20 0.67 -17.90 4.75
CA VAL A 20 1.54 -16.91 4.10
C VAL A 20 1.79 -17.25 2.63
N ALA A 21 1.89 -18.52 2.26
CA ALA A 21 1.98 -18.95 0.88
C ALA A 21 0.71 -18.64 0.09
N GLU A 22 -0.46 -18.83 0.70
CA GLU A 22 -1.77 -18.47 0.13
C GLU A 22 -1.88 -16.95 -0.10
N LEU A 23 -1.46 -16.15 0.88
CA LEU A 23 -1.41 -14.70 0.75
C LEU A 23 -0.48 -14.25 -0.38
N GLU A 24 0.70 -14.85 -0.51
CA GLU A 24 1.65 -14.56 -1.59
C GLU A 24 1.02 -14.83 -2.97
N ALA A 25 0.36 -15.97 -3.13
CA ALA A 25 -0.33 -16.33 -4.37
C ALA A 25 -1.46 -15.34 -4.70
N ALA A 26 -2.29 -14.97 -3.71
CA ALA A 26 -3.36 -13.99 -3.85
C ALA A 26 -2.82 -12.59 -4.22
N TYR A 27 -1.72 -12.18 -3.62
CA TYR A 27 -1.07 -10.92 -3.94
C TYR A 27 -0.58 -10.86 -5.39
N PHE A 28 0.10 -11.89 -5.86
CA PHE A 28 0.57 -11.93 -7.25
C PHE A 28 -0.59 -12.01 -8.25
N ALA A 29 -1.66 -12.70 -7.92
CA ALA A 29 -2.87 -12.71 -8.75
C ALA A 29 -3.52 -11.33 -8.83
N ALA A 30 -3.66 -10.64 -7.68
CA ALA A 30 -4.19 -9.28 -7.63
C ALA A 30 -3.36 -8.28 -8.44
N ARG A 31 -2.03 -8.36 -8.35
CA ARG A 31 -1.12 -7.49 -9.11
C ARG A 31 -1.25 -7.62 -10.64
N ARG A 32 -1.71 -8.75 -11.13
CA ARG A 32 -1.91 -9.00 -12.57
C ARG A 32 -3.31 -8.65 -13.04
N ASP A 33 -4.21 -8.32 -12.12
CA ASP A 33 -5.60 -8.00 -12.42
C ASP A 33 -5.76 -6.49 -12.60
N PRO A 34 -6.03 -6.01 -13.83
CA PRO A 34 -6.23 -4.59 -14.10
C PRO A 34 -7.40 -3.98 -13.30
N ALA A 35 -8.42 -4.76 -12.98
CA ALA A 35 -9.55 -4.27 -12.20
C ALA A 35 -9.15 -3.96 -10.76
N PHE A 36 -8.29 -4.78 -10.16
CA PHE A 36 -7.72 -4.51 -8.84
C PHE A 36 -6.86 -3.24 -8.83
N GLU A 37 -6.00 -3.09 -9.82
CA GLU A 37 -5.14 -1.91 -9.96
C GLU A 37 -5.96 -0.64 -10.14
N GLN A 38 -6.97 -0.66 -11.01
CA GLN A 38 -7.86 0.49 -11.25
C GLN A 38 -8.62 0.90 -9.99
N GLU A 39 -9.14 -0.05 -9.23
CA GLU A 39 -9.84 0.24 -7.98
C GLU A 39 -8.90 0.84 -6.93
N LEU A 40 -7.68 0.31 -6.81
CA LEU A 40 -6.66 0.85 -5.91
C LEU A 40 -6.29 2.30 -6.30
N ILE A 41 -6.03 2.55 -7.58
CA ILE A 41 -5.70 3.89 -8.08
C ILE A 41 -6.87 4.84 -7.85
N ARG A 42 -8.10 4.43 -8.13
CA ARG A 42 -9.29 5.25 -7.90
C ARG A 42 -9.40 5.69 -6.44
N LEU A 43 -9.20 4.77 -5.51
CA LEU A 43 -9.26 5.05 -4.08
C LEU A 43 -8.09 5.92 -3.61
N LEU A 44 -6.89 5.69 -4.12
CA LEU A 44 -5.73 6.53 -3.80
C LEU A 44 -5.94 7.97 -4.26
N GLN A 45 -6.53 8.20 -5.43
CA GLN A 45 -6.77 9.53 -5.98
C GLN A 45 -7.96 10.23 -5.31
N HIS A 46 -9.10 9.58 -5.19
CA HIS A 46 -10.35 10.23 -4.83
C HIS A 46 -10.71 10.12 -3.35
N TRP A 47 -10.21 9.12 -2.65
CA TRP A 47 -10.47 8.95 -1.22
C TRP A 47 -9.27 9.36 -0.36
N VAL A 48 -8.06 9.00 -0.75
CA VAL A 48 -6.83 9.39 -0.03
C VAL A 48 -6.36 10.80 -0.41
N GLY A 49 -6.57 11.23 -1.66
CA GLY A 49 -6.18 12.55 -2.15
C GLY A 49 -4.76 12.59 -2.74
N ARG A 50 -4.34 11.51 -3.39
CA ARG A 50 -3.04 11.44 -4.06
C ARG A 50 -3.11 11.96 -5.51
N PRO A 51 -2.00 12.55 -6.00
CA PRO A 51 -0.73 12.81 -5.30
C PRO A 51 -0.85 13.95 -4.29
N THR A 52 -0.19 13.81 -3.13
CA THR A 52 -0.09 14.89 -2.15
C THR A 52 0.83 15.99 -2.66
N ALA A 53 0.62 17.22 -2.21
CA ALA A 53 1.37 18.37 -2.65
C ALA A 53 2.85 18.29 -2.27
N LEU A 54 3.71 18.83 -3.13
CA LEU A 54 5.09 19.18 -2.81
C LEU A 54 5.13 20.70 -2.57
N TYR A 55 5.30 21.10 -1.32
CA TYR A 55 5.24 22.49 -0.89
C TYR A 55 6.63 23.04 -0.62
N GLU A 56 6.97 24.20 -1.21
CA GLU A 56 8.22 24.90 -0.91
C GLU A 56 8.06 25.77 0.34
N ALA A 57 8.77 25.41 1.41
CA ALA A 57 8.76 26.09 2.70
C ALA A 57 9.82 27.20 2.74
N GLN A 58 9.57 28.31 2.04
CA GLN A 58 10.55 29.40 1.85
C GLN A 58 10.96 30.06 3.15
N ARG A 59 10.01 30.36 4.03
CA ARG A 59 10.31 31.01 5.33
C ARG A 59 11.14 30.11 6.23
N PHE A 60 10.81 28.83 6.27
CA PHE A 60 11.57 27.85 7.03
C PHE A 60 13.00 27.70 6.50
N ALA A 61 13.17 27.64 5.18
CA ALA A 61 14.49 27.58 4.54
C ALA A 61 15.35 28.79 4.91
N ALA A 62 14.78 29.98 4.84
CA ALA A 62 15.46 31.25 5.20
C ALA A 62 15.87 31.25 6.68
N GLU A 63 15.01 30.77 7.57
CA GLU A 63 15.25 30.77 9.01
C GLU A 63 16.40 29.82 9.42
N ILE A 64 16.50 28.65 8.77
CA ILE A 64 17.57 27.70 9.03
C ILE A 64 18.81 27.90 8.17
N GLY A 65 18.79 28.90 7.27
CA GLY A 65 19.96 29.29 6.45
C GLY A 65 20.31 28.30 5.34
N VAL A 66 19.33 27.58 4.78
CA VAL A 66 19.51 26.71 3.62
C VAL A 66 18.89 27.31 2.36
N GLY A 67 19.30 26.83 1.18
CA GLY A 67 18.82 27.38 -0.08
C GLY A 67 17.34 27.14 -0.33
N ARG A 68 16.89 25.89 -0.27
CA ARG A 68 15.47 25.51 -0.48
C ARG A 68 15.10 24.32 0.37
N VAL A 69 13.86 24.33 0.87
CA VAL A 69 13.27 23.20 1.59
C VAL A 69 11.91 22.87 0.97
N PHE A 70 11.70 21.61 0.64
CA PHE A 70 10.44 21.11 0.13
C PHE A 70 9.84 20.11 1.11
N LEU A 71 8.54 20.25 1.35
CA LEU A 71 7.76 19.35 2.17
C LEU A 71 6.84 18.51 1.27
N LYS A 72 7.04 17.22 1.26
CA LYS A 72 6.07 16.29 0.68
C LYS A 72 4.92 16.13 1.68
N ARG A 73 3.78 16.72 1.37
CA ARG A 73 2.67 16.93 2.31
C ARG A 73 1.84 15.66 2.54
N GLU A 74 2.45 14.63 3.11
CA GLU A 74 1.76 13.37 3.45
C GLU A 74 0.74 13.54 4.60
N ASP A 75 0.84 14.62 5.35
CA ASP A 75 -0.16 15.07 6.34
C ASP A 75 -1.52 15.40 5.70
N LEU A 76 -1.54 15.75 4.41
CA LEU A 76 -2.76 16.05 3.66
C LEU A 76 -3.45 14.78 3.11
N ALA A 77 -2.82 13.63 3.16
CA ALA A 77 -3.47 12.38 2.83
C ALA A 77 -4.59 12.09 3.84
N HIS A 78 -5.65 11.42 3.39
CA HIS A 78 -6.70 10.96 4.30
C HIS A 78 -6.09 10.14 5.43
N THR A 79 -6.51 10.34 6.66
CA THR A 79 -5.92 9.84 7.93
C THR A 79 -4.65 10.57 8.40
N GLY A 80 -4.13 11.52 7.64
CA GLY A 80 -3.02 12.40 8.05
C GLY A 80 -1.63 11.81 7.98
N ALA A 81 -1.44 10.63 7.34
CA ALA A 81 -0.15 9.99 7.22
C ALA A 81 -0.07 9.03 6.00
N HIS A 82 1.15 8.65 5.64
CA HIS A 82 1.43 7.74 4.52
C HIS A 82 0.95 6.29 4.72
N LYS A 83 0.69 5.87 5.94
CA LYS A 83 0.27 4.49 6.27
C LYS A 83 -1.04 4.07 5.60
N ILE A 84 -1.90 5.02 5.23
CA ILE A 84 -3.14 4.74 4.49
C ILE A 84 -2.89 4.01 3.18
N ASN A 85 -1.75 4.22 2.51
CA ASN A 85 -1.40 3.52 1.27
C ASN A 85 -1.32 2.01 1.47
N ASN A 86 -0.60 1.61 2.51
CA ASN A 86 -0.44 0.21 2.86
C ASN A 86 -1.76 -0.39 3.38
N ALA A 87 -2.44 0.32 4.28
CA ALA A 87 -3.71 -0.12 4.83
C ALA A 87 -4.77 -0.34 3.75
N LEU A 88 -4.85 0.56 2.78
CA LEU A 88 -5.80 0.48 1.67
C LEU A 88 -5.51 -0.71 0.76
N GLY A 89 -4.25 -0.91 0.38
CA GLY A 89 -3.84 -2.05 -0.44
C GLY A 89 -4.12 -3.39 0.25
N GLN A 90 -3.82 -3.49 1.53
CA GLN A 90 -4.11 -4.69 2.33
C GLN A 90 -5.62 -4.93 2.48
N ALA A 91 -6.41 -3.89 2.72
CA ALA A 91 -7.86 -3.99 2.84
C ALA A 91 -8.52 -4.48 1.54
N LEU A 92 -8.09 -3.97 0.38
CA LEU A 92 -8.57 -4.43 -0.92
C LEU A 92 -8.20 -5.89 -1.18
N LEU A 93 -6.98 -6.28 -0.84
CA LEU A 93 -6.53 -7.67 -0.98
C LEU A 93 -7.33 -8.60 -0.08
N ALA A 94 -7.56 -8.23 1.18
CA ALA A 94 -8.36 -8.99 2.13
C ALA A 94 -9.82 -9.11 1.65
N LYS A 95 -10.42 -8.03 1.18
CA LYS A 95 -11.77 -8.04 0.60
C LYS A 95 -11.88 -9.00 -0.58
N ARG A 96 -10.91 -8.99 -1.48
CA ARG A 96 -10.84 -9.90 -2.62
C ARG A 96 -10.77 -11.36 -2.16
N CYS A 97 -9.92 -11.68 -1.19
CA CYS A 97 -9.79 -13.04 -0.63
C CYS A 97 -11.09 -13.50 0.03
N LEU A 98 -11.76 -12.64 0.78
CA LEU A 98 -13.04 -12.94 1.45
C LEU A 98 -14.16 -13.22 0.44
N LEU A 99 -14.23 -12.46 -0.66
CA LEU A 99 -15.21 -12.69 -1.71
C LEU A 99 -15.04 -14.06 -2.38
N TYR A 100 -13.79 -14.45 -2.67
CA TYR A 100 -13.52 -15.78 -3.25
C TYR A 100 -13.87 -16.92 -2.30
N THR A 101 -13.71 -16.76 -0.99
CA THR A 101 -14.07 -17.79 -0.01
C THR A 101 -15.58 -17.90 0.19
N SER A 102 -16.34 -16.81 0.07
CA SER A 102 -17.80 -16.84 0.15
C SER A 102 -18.44 -17.51 -1.06
N ASP A 103 -17.93 -17.24 -2.27
CA ASP A 103 -18.44 -17.87 -3.50
C ASP A 103 -18.17 -19.39 -3.52
N ALA A 104 -17.06 -19.84 -2.93
CA ALA A 104 -16.76 -21.26 -2.80
C ALA A 104 -17.63 -21.98 -1.74
N ALA A 105 -18.26 -21.26 -0.83
CA ALA A 105 -19.15 -21.82 0.19
C ALA A 105 -20.62 -21.94 -0.28
N ASP A 106 -20.99 -21.25 -1.36
CA ASP A 106 -22.34 -21.26 -1.96
C ASP A 106 -22.50 -22.29 -3.10
N GLU A 107 -21.44 -23.03 -3.47
CA GLU A 107 -21.46 -24.19 -4.36
C GLU A 107 -21.51 -25.50 -3.55
#